data_ab0e3db002f125c07fae82f18e5e7eed
#
_entry.id   ab0e3db002f125c07fae82f18e5e7eed
#
_cell.length_a   1.000
_cell.length_b   1.000
_cell.length_c   1.000
_cell.angle_alpha   90.00
_cell.angle_beta   90.00
_cell.angle_gamma   90.00
#
_symmetry.space_group_name_H-M   'P 1'
#
loop_
_entity.id
_entity.type
_entity.pdbx_description
1 polymer ?
#
loop_
_entity_poly.entity_id
_entity_poly.type
_entity_poly.pdbx_seq_one_letter_code
_entity_poly.pdbx_strand_id
1 'polypeptide(L)'
;MRLDAGRSLWLLILALTAVRLWAAAVIPLTEDEAYYRLWSQHLHFGYYDHPPMIAWWIWLGTTLAGDTPLGVRLLPVLGAAVTTWLTADLARRLGGGARTALLAALAYNAMLTIGAGGLIATPDAPAILFWAATLAVLGRIATGGSPRLWLLAGLTAGLACISKYSALFLAPGVFLWLLSTAENRRRLATPWPWSAVGVAGLVFATNLAWNATHGWLTFEKQFGRVEPSQFRPGYLGEFLTTQFVLLNPLIAVLAGVGVWAGMRSRGRVGRLDLSLPLLAALPFCLYLAIHSLHDRVQAHWPATVFAAFALAAAAAVEARPRGWRPRVLGGGLILGAAAMAGVLAWAGLQGPPINSRTDPLLPIRGWPQFAGEVEAARVRTGAEWVGVAHYGALSQLAATGRIEAPLVHLIERERWPDAGPAPVDKPGLVLDKSRRLSLADLQACFRSVTPVGELVRGVPTSRVDRYPLFRVEGPVEGLLARGCPDELGKNRRRQAAAPIPPPRGAWPAQRTGGGS
;
A
#
# COMPACT_ATOMS: atom_id res chain seq x y z
N MET A 1 -30.65 -26.64 -10.13
CA MET A 1 -29.83 -27.05 -8.97
C MET A 1 -29.47 -25.80 -8.19
N ARG A 2 -30.08 -25.53 -7.00
CA ARG A 2 -29.73 -24.39 -6.17
C ARG A 2 -28.44 -24.74 -5.42
N LEU A 3 -27.33 -24.14 -5.79
CA LEU A 3 -26.09 -24.28 -5.05
C LEU A 3 -26.30 -23.81 -3.60
N ASP A 4 -25.82 -24.59 -2.64
CA ASP A 4 -25.76 -24.14 -1.24
C ASP A 4 -24.85 -22.91 -1.12
N ALA A 5 -25.26 -21.93 -0.30
CA ALA A 5 -24.53 -20.67 -0.14
C ALA A 5 -23.06 -20.90 0.32
N GLY A 6 -22.79 -21.97 1.05
CA GLY A 6 -21.43 -22.35 1.43
C GLY A 6 -20.59 -22.77 0.24
N ARG A 7 -21.13 -23.63 -0.65
CA ARG A 7 -20.47 -24.03 -1.88
C ARG A 7 -20.26 -22.84 -2.82
N SER A 8 -21.27 -21.95 -2.93
CA SER A 8 -21.16 -20.73 -3.74
C SER A 8 -20.04 -19.81 -3.26
N LEU A 9 -19.84 -19.70 -1.94
CA LEU A 9 -18.72 -18.91 -1.37
C LEU A 9 -17.35 -19.47 -1.77
N TRP A 10 -17.16 -20.80 -1.67
CA TRP A 10 -15.90 -21.42 -2.08
C TRP A 10 -15.64 -21.30 -3.59
N LEU A 11 -16.68 -21.49 -4.42
CA LEU A 11 -16.57 -21.29 -5.87
C LEU A 11 -16.20 -19.84 -6.21
N LEU A 12 -16.79 -18.86 -5.52
CA LEU A 12 -16.42 -17.45 -5.67
C LEU A 12 -14.94 -17.22 -5.34
N ILE A 13 -14.49 -17.70 -4.17
CA ILE A 13 -13.09 -17.54 -3.74
C ILE A 13 -12.13 -18.17 -4.73
N LEU A 14 -12.38 -19.40 -5.16
CA LEU A 14 -11.53 -20.12 -6.11
C LEU A 14 -11.48 -19.44 -7.47
N ALA A 15 -12.63 -19.02 -8.01
CA ALA A 15 -12.71 -18.31 -9.30
C ALA A 15 -11.95 -16.97 -9.26
N LEU A 16 -12.16 -16.17 -8.22
CA LEU A 16 -11.45 -14.90 -8.07
C LEU A 16 -9.94 -15.11 -7.88
N THR A 17 -9.54 -16.12 -7.13
CA THR A 17 -8.12 -16.46 -6.93
C THR A 17 -7.48 -16.86 -8.25
N ALA A 18 -8.13 -17.71 -9.05
CA ALA A 18 -7.63 -18.12 -10.36
C ALA A 18 -7.46 -16.92 -11.31
N VAL A 19 -8.45 -16.04 -11.38
CA VAL A 19 -8.37 -14.80 -12.19
C VAL A 19 -7.24 -13.90 -11.72
N ARG A 20 -7.08 -13.71 -10.41
CA ARG A 20 -6.00 -12.88 -9.85
C ARG A 20 -4.62 -13.50 -10.05
N LEU A 21 -4.47 -14.83 -9.95
CA LEU A 21 -3.21 -15.53 -10.24
C LEU A 21 -2.82 -15.37 -11.71
N TRP A 22 -3.78 -15.53 -12.64
CA TRP A 22 -3.54 -15.24 -14.04
C TRP A 22 -3.08 -13.79 -14.25
N ALA A 23 -3.82 -12.83 -13.71
CA ALA A 23 -3.47 -11.41 -13.84
C ALA A 23 -2.12 -11.08 -13.18
N ALA A 24 -1.81 -11.69 -12.03
CA ALA A 24 -0.53 -11.55 -11.35
C ALA A 24 0.66 -12.02 -12.19
N ALA A 25 0.45 -13.06 -13.00
CA ALA A 25 1.48 -13.61 -13.88
C ALA A 25 1.75 -12.74 -15.13
N VAL A 26 0.70 -12.10 -15.70
CA VAL A 26 0.80 -11.44 -17.00
C VAL A 26 0.93 -9.91 -16.93
N ILE A 27 0.48 -9.28 -15.84
CA ILE A 27 0.57 -7.82 -15.68
C ILE A 27 1.96 -7.44 -15.19
N PRO A 28 2.69 -6.51 -15.85
CA PRO A 28 3.98 -6.01 -15.35
C PRO A 28 3.86 -5.40 -13.97
N LEU A 29 4.97 -5.39 -13.21
CA LEU A 29 5.03 -4.78 -11.87
C LEU A 29 4.81 -3.27 -11.95
N THR A 30 4.10 -2.71 -10.98
CA THR A 30 4.04 -1.27 -10.75
C THR A 30 5.37 -0.74 -10.21
N GLU A 31 5.58 0.59 -10.23
CA GLU A 31 6.79 1.21 -9.65
C GLU A 31 6.98 0.82 -8.18
N ASP A 32 5.90 0.79 -7.40
CA ASP A 32 5.94 0.44 -5.98
C ASP A 32 6.21 -1.06 -5.76
N GLU A 33 5.61 -1.96 -6.56
CA GLU A 33 5.90 -3.40 -6.47
C GLU A 33 7.36 -3.71 -6.81
N ALA A 34 7.90 -3.07 -7.85
CA ALA A 34 9.31 -3.18 -8.19
C ALA A 34 10.22 -2.67 -7.05
N TYR A 35 9.79 -1.61 -6.36
CA TYR A 35 10.50 -1.07 -5.21
C TYR A 35 10.47 -2.03 -4.00
N TYR A 36 9.31 -2.56 -3.63
CA TYR A 36 9.21 -3.52 -2.52
C TYR A 36 9.87 -4.87 -2.85
N ARG A 37 9.96 -5.23 -4.14
CA ARG A 37 10.76 -6.38 -4.58
C ARG A 37 12.24 -6.20 -4.26
N LEU A 38 12.80 -5.01 -4.40
CA LEU A 38 14.19 -4.75 -3.99
C LEU A 38 14.36 -4.89 -2.47
N TRP A 39 13.39 -4.44 -1.67
CA TRP A 39 13.42 -4.67 -0.22
C TRP A 39 13.45 -6.16 0.15
N SER A 40 12.73 -6.99 -0.60
CA SER A 40 12.67 -8.42 -0.32
C SER A 40 14.00 -9.17 -0.53
N GLN A 41 14.96 -8.55 -1.18
CA GLN A 41 16.31 -9.11 -1.36
C GLN A 41 17.15 -9.00 -0.08
N HIS A 42 16.83 -8.06 0.81
CA HIS A 42 17.49 -7.83 2.09
C HIS A 42 16.44 -7.64 3.18
N LEU A 43 16.20 -8.69 3.98
CA LEU A 43 15.12 -8.66 4.96
C LEU A 43 15.52 -7.90 6.22
N HIS A 44 14.75 -6.87 6.54
CA HIS A 44 14.87 -6.05 7.75
C HIS A 44 13.56 -6.04 8.55
N PHE A 45 13.58 -5.46 9.74
CA PHE A 45 12.39 -5.20 10.57
C PHE A 45 11.76 -3.83 10.31
N GLY A 46 12.25 -3.08 9.33
CA GLY A 46 11.72 -1.81 8.87
C GLY A 46 12.42 -1.35 7.60
N TYR A 47 11.81 -0.42 6.90
CA TYR A 47 12.35 0.21 5.69
C TYR A 47 12.00 1.69 5.69
N TYR A 48 12.59 2.45 4.77
CA TYR A 48 12.43 3.90 4.70
C TYR A 48 10.97 4.38 4.69
N ASP A 49 10.11 3.78 3.87
CA ASP A 49 8.73 4.24 3.71
C ASP A 49 7.72 3.46 4.57
N HIS A 50 7.97 2.20 4.92
CA HIS A 50 6.96 1.33 5.54
C HIS A 50 7.57 0.26 6.46
N PRO A 51 6.75 -0.31 7.36
CA PRO A 51 7.10 -1.52 8.11
C PRO A 51 7.39 -2.73 7.20
N PRO A 52 7.94 -3.85 7.72
CA PRO A 52 8.62 -4.88 6.94
C PRO A 52 7.71 -5.88 6.22
N MET A 53 6.45 -6.04 6.59
CA MET A 53 5.63 -7.20 6.21
C MET A 53 5.52 -7.42 4.70
N ILE A 54 5.46 -6.35 3.91
CA ILE A 54 5.37 -6.49 2.44
C ILE A 54 6.64 -7.10 1.84
N ALA A 55 7.82 -6.73 2.36
CA ALA A 55 9.09 -7.30 1.92
C ALA A 55 9.17 -8.80 2.26
N TRP A 56 8.73 -9.18 3.45
CA TRP A 56 8.68 -10.59 3.88
C TRP A 56 7.71 -11.41 3.03
N TRP A 57 6.56 -10.84 2.67
CA TRP A 57 5.59 -11.48 1.79
C TRP A 57 6.16 -11.69 0.38
N ILE A 58 6.79 -10.69 -0.19
CA ILE A 58 7.42 -10.79 -1.51
C ILE A 58 8.56 -11.80 -1.48
N TRP A 59 9.42 -11.76 -0.45
CA TRP A 59 10.49 -12.76 -0.28
C TRP A 59 9.95 -14.19 -0.27
N LEU A 60 8.92 -14.45 0.54
CA LEU A 60 8.30 -15.77 0.59
C LEU A 60 7.67 -16.16 -0.75
N GLY A 61 6.96 -15.24 -1.39
CA GLY A 61 6.29 -15.49 -2.67
C GLY A 61 7.30 -15.75 -3.80
N THR A 62 8.39 -14.99 -3.87
CA THR A 62 9.45 -15.20 -4.87
C THR A 62 10.28 -16.46 -4.60
N THR A 63 10.46 -16.85 -3.34
CA THR A 63 11.06 -18.13 -2.97
C THR A 63 10.21 -19.32 -3.44
N LEU A 64 8.88 -19.22 -3.37
CA LEU A 64 7.96 -20.30 -3.73
C LEU A 64 7.65 -20.38 -5.23
N ALA A 65 7.53 -19.23 -5.92
CA ALA A 65 7.07 -19.14 -7.31
C ALA A 65 8.07 -18.44 -8.25
N GLY A 66 9.33 -18.30 -7.82
CA GLY A 66 10.39 -17.64 -8.58
C GLY A 66 10.30 -16.11 -8.54
N ASP A 67 11.39 -15.46 -8.91
CA ASP A 67 11.50 -14.00 -9.00
C ASP A 67 10.80 -13.46 -10.25
N THR A 68 9.48 -13.54 -10.23
CA THR A 68 8.57 -13.20 -11.32
C THR A 68 7.45 -12.29 -10.80
N PRO A 69 6.68 -11.62 -11.67
CA PRO A 69 5.50 -10.87 -11.23
C PRO A 69 4.50 -11.72 -10.43
N LEU A 70 4.36 -13.02 -10.77
CA LEU A 70 3.54 -13.96 -10.01
C LEU A 70 4.11 -14.17 -8.60
N GLY A 71 5.42 -14.42 -8.48
CA GLY A 71 6.06 -14.60 -7.18
C GLY A 71 5.89 -13.38 -6.26
N VAL A 72 6.11 -12.18 -6.80
CA VAL A 72 5.91 -10.91 -6.06
C VAL A 72 4.47 -10.79 -5.54
N ARG A 73 3.47 -11.26 -6.30
CA ARG A 73 2.03 -11.10 -5.99
C ARG A 73 1.36 -12.32 -5.37
N LEU A 74 2.06 -13.43 -5.19
CA LEU A 74 1.48 -14.68 -4.70
C LEU A 74 0.79 -14.50 -3.35
N LEU A 75 1.50 -13.94 -2.36
CA LEU A 75 0.95 -13.74 -1.02
C LEU A 75 -0.19 -12.70 -0.98
N PRO A 76 -0.11 -11.56 -1.67
CA PRO A 76 -1.24 -10.65 -1.86
C PRO A 76 -2.50 -11.34 -2.39
N VAL A 77 -2.40 -12.16 -3.44
CA VAL A 77 -3.55 -12.89 -4.01
C VAL A 77 -4.14 -13.88 -3.01
N LEU A 78 -3.29 -14.67 -2.34
CA LEU A 78 -3.75 -15.60 -1.30
C LEU A 78 -4.35 -14.85 -0.09
N GLY A 79 -3.74 -13.73 0.30
CA GLY A 79 -4.27 -12.84 1.34
C GLY A 79 -5.65 -12.28 1.01
N ALA A 80 -5.89 -11.91 -0.25
CA ALA A 80 -7.21 -11.46 -0.70
C ALA A 80 -8.27 -12.58 -0.65
N ALA A 81 -7.89 -13.82 -0.96
CA ALA A 81 -8.76 -14.99 -0.82
C ALA A 81 -9.15 -15.23 0.65
N VAL A 82 -8.16 -15.23 1.55
CA VAL A 82 -8.38 -15.39 2.99
C VAL A 82 -9.21 -14.24 3.55
N THR A 83 -8.95 -12.99 3.14
CA THR A 83 -9.75 -11.82 3.59
C THR A 83 -11.21 -11.93 3.14
N THR A 84 -11.47 -12.43 1.95
CA THR A 84 -12.83 -12.71 1.47
C THR A 84 -13.54 -13.72 2.38
N TRP A 85 -12.85 -14.80 2.73
CA TRP A 85 -13.38 -15.81 3.67
C TRP A 85 -13.61 -15.23 5.07
N LEU A 86 -12.66 -14.44 5.61
CA LEU A 86 -12.77 -13.79 6.92
C LEU A 86 -13.95 -12.82 6.97
N THR A 87 -14.20 -12.07 5.89
CA THR A 87 -15.36 -11.17 5.79
C THR A 87 -16.67 -11.96 5.85
N ALA A 88 -16.76 -13.10 5.16
CA ALA A 88 -17.91 -13.99 5.21
C ALA A 88 -18.07 -14.66 6.59
N ASP A 89 -16.98 -15.12 7.22
CA ASP A 89 -16.99 -15.71 8.56
C ASP A 89 -17.46 -14.68 9.61
N LEU A 90 -16.96 -13.45 9.51
CA LEU A 90 -17.39 -12.36 10.39
C LEU A 90 -18.89 -12.06 10.23
N ALA A 91 -19.43 -12.02 9.00
CA ALA A 91 -20.85 -11.85 8.77
C ALA A 91 -21.69 -12.91 9.48
N ARG A 92 -21.26 -14.19 9.43
CA ARG A 92 -21.95 -15.28 10.13
C ARG A 92 -21.93 -15.10 11.63
N ARG A 93 -20.79 -14.74 12.20
CA ARG A 93 -20.62 -14.56 13.64
C ARG A 93 -21.41 -13.38 14.19
N LEU A 94 -21.53 -12.33 13.40
CA LEU A 94 -22.30 -11.14 13.78
C LEU A 94 -23.84 -11.34 13.65
N GLY A 95 -24.31 -12.58 13.46
CA GLY A 95 -25.72 -12.97 13.45
C GLY A 95 -26.30 -13.18 12.05
N GLY A 96 -25.49 -13.10 10.99
CA GLY A 96 -25.92 -13.41 9.62
C GLY A 96 -25.93 -14.91 9.34
N GLY A 97 -26.80 -15.31 8.40
CA GLY A 97 -26.81 -16.68 7.86
C GLY A 97 -25.79 -16.88 6.74
N ALA A 98 -25.74 -18.10 6.18
CA ALA A 98 -24.87 -18.42 5.04
C ALA A 98 -25.10 -17.51 3.81
N ARG A 99 -26.35 -17.11 3.58
CA ARG A 99 -26.70 -16.15 2.52
C ARG A 99 -26.05 -14.79 2.75
N THR A 100 -26.15 -14.26 3.98
CA THR A 100 -25.58 -12.96 4.33
C THR A 100 -24.06 -12.97 4.22
N ALA A 101 -23.42 -14.08 4.61
CA ALA A 101 -21.98 -14.27 4.44
C ALA A 101 -21.56 -14.22 2.96
N LEU A 102 -22.32 -14.90 2.08
CA LEU A 102 -22.08 -14.84 0.64
C LEU A 102 -22.30 -13.42 0.10
N LEU A 103 -23.38 -12.72 0.52
CA LEU A 103 -23.64 -11.34 0.09
C LEU A 103 -22.51 -10.38 0.52
N ALA A 104 -21.97 -10.55 1.73
CA ALA A 104 -20.83 -9.75 2.21
C ALA A 104 -19.58 -10.02 1.38
N ALA A 105 -19.25 -11.29 1.08
CA ALA A 105 -18.12 -11.64 0.24
C ALA A 105 -18.26 -11.11 -1.19
N LEU A 106 -19.45 -11.20 -1.77
CA LEU A 106 -19.75 -10.67 -3.10
C LEU A 106 -19.62 -9.14 -3.12
N ALA A 107 -20.25 -8.44 -2.16
CA ALA A 107 -20.18 -6.99 -2.06
C ALA A 107 -18.72 -6.52 -1.87
N TYR A 108 -17.93 -7.22 -1.05
CA TYR A 108 -16.53 -6.91 -0.81
C TYR A 108 -15.71 -6.99 -2.11
N ASN A 109 -15.86 -8.06 -2.88
CA ASN A 109 -15.10 -8.24 -4.12
C ASN A 109 -15.66 -7.43 -5.31
N ALA A 110 -16.89 -6.92 -5.22
CA ALA A 110 -17.45 -5.99 -6.21
C ALA A 110 -16.92 -4.56 -6.07
N MET A 111 -16.22 -4.22 -4.98
CA MET A 111 -15.49 -2.97 -4.82
C MET A 111 -14.23 -3.00 -5.69
N LEU A 112 -14.02 -1.99 -6.54
CA LEU A 112 -12.95 -2.00 -7.55
C LEU A 112 -11.55 -2.15 -6.93
N THR A 113 -11.27 -1.44 -5.83
CA THR A 113 -10.00 -1.53 -5.10
C THR A 113 -9.70 -2.95 -4.61
N ILE A 114 -10.72 -3.70 -4.21
CA ILE A 114 -10.57 -5.08 -3.75
C ILE A 114 -10.60 -6.07 -4.91
N GLY A 115 -11.55 -5.90 -5.84
CA GLY A 115 -11.72 -6.78 -6.99
C GLY A 115 -10.47 -6.84 -7.86
N ALA A 116 -10.09 -5.69 -8.41
CA ALA A 116 -8.93 -5.56 -9.28
C ALA A 116 -7.62 -5.31 -8.51
N GLY A 117 -7.65 -4.51 -7.42
CA GLY A 117 -6.45 -4.17 -6.65
C GLY A 117 -5.95 -5.26 -5.70
N GLY A 118 -6.76 -6.28 -5.41
CA GLY A 118 -6.41 -7.36 -4.46
C GLY A 118 -5.25 -8.28 -4.88
N LEU A 119 -4.60 -8.00 -6.00
CA LEU A 119 -3.37 -8.68 -6.44
C LEU A 119 -2.12 -7.83 -6.21
N ILE A 120 -2.26 -6.51 -5.97
CA ILE A 120 -1.11 -5.60 -5.96
C ILE A 120 -0.30 -5.78 -4.67
N ALA A 121 1.02 -5.98 -4.82
CA ALA A 121 1.94 -6.18 -3.71
C ALA A 121 2.36 -4.85 -3.09
N THR A 122 1.53 -4.33 -2.20
CA THR A 122 1.79 -3.12 -1.41
C THR A 122 1.59 -3.41 0.08
N PRO A 123 2.08 -2.55 1.00
CA PRO A 123 1.83 -2.68 2.43
C PRO A 123 0.35 -2.80 2.82
N ASP A 124 -0.56 -2.35 1.95
CA ASP A 124 -2.00 -2.50 2.16
C ASP A 124 -2.45 -3.96 2.13
N ALA A 125 -1.87 -4.80 1.28
CA ALA A 125 -2.29 -6.20 1.14
C ALA A 125 -2.20 -6.99 2.47
N PRO A 126 -1.05 -7.05 3.16
CA PRO A 126 -0.99 -7.69 4.47
C PRO A 126 -1.77 -6.93 5.55
N ALA A 127 -1.83 -5.59 5.50
CA ALA A 127 -2.58 -4.80 6.47
C ALA A 127 -4.09 -5.10 6.41
N ILE A 128 -4.67 -5.22 5.23
CA ILE A 128 -6.07 -5.60 4.99
C ILE A 128 -6.35 -7.00 5.55
N LEU A 129 -5.47 -7.97 5.27
CA LEU A 129 -5.63 -9.33 5.78
C LEU A 129 -5.62 -9.35 7.31
N PHE A 130 -4.60 -8.77 7.93
CA PHE A 130 -4.44 -8.86 9.38
C PHE A 130 -5.46 -8.00 10.14
N TRP A 131 -5.92 -6.90 9.57
CA TRP A 131 -7.08 -6.15 10.09
C TRP A 131 -8.35 -7.01 10.08
N ALA A 132 -8.66 -7.64 8.95
CA ALA A 132 -9.82 -8.52 8.84
C ALA A 132 -9.70 -9.74 9.76
N ALA A 133 -8.50 -10.32 9.91
CA ALA A 133 -8.23 -11.42 10.84
C ALA A 133 -8.48 -10.99 12.30
N THR A 134 -8.04 -9.80 12.69
CA THR A 134 -8.29 -9.25 14.03
C THR A 134 -9.79 -9.11 14.27
N LEU A 135 -10.54 -8.54 13.33
CA LEU A 135 -12.01 -8.41 13.45
C LEU A 135 -12.71 -9.77 13.51
N ALA A 136 -12.25 -10.76 12.74
CA ALA A 136 -12.81 -12.11 12.77
C ALA A 136 -12.55 -12.82 14.11
N VAL A 137 -11.38 -12.63 14.71
CA VAL A 137 -11.06 -13.14 16.06
C VAL A 137 -11.89 -12.43 17.11
N LEU A 138 -12.01 -11.10 17.04
CA LEU A 138 -12.86 -10.32 17.95
C LEU A 138 -14.34 -10.69 17.82
N GLY A 139 -14.81 -10.98 16.60
CA GLY A 139 -16.15 -11.51 16.35
C GLY A 139 -16.40 -12.85 17.07
N ARG A 140 -15.39 -13.72 17.12
CA ARG A 140 -15.46 -14.97 17.92
C ARG A 140 -15.53 -14.70 19.41
N ILE A 141 -14.76 -13.76 19.91
CA ILE A 141 -14.81 -13.32 21.32
C ILE A 141 -16.17 -12.72 21.66
N ALA A 142 -16.73 -11.89 20.76
CA ALA A 142 -18.04 -11.27 20.94
C ALA A 142 -19.17 -12.30 21.06
N THR A 143 -19.02 -13.45 20.43
CA THR A 143 -20.02 -14.54 20.42
C THR A 143 -19.73 -15.67 21.40
N GLY A 144 -18.98 -15.41 22.48
CA GLY A 144 -18.74 -16.36 23.55
C GLY A 144 -17.53 -17.29 23.35
N GLY A 145 -16.64 -16.95 22.40
CA GLY A 145 -15.38 -17.68 22.20
C GLY A 145 -14.44 -17.58 23.40
N SER A 146 -13.48 -18.51 23.48
CA SER A 146 -12.49 -18.57 24.54
C SER A 146 -11.77 -17.23 24.75
N PRO A 147 -11.59 -16.78 26.01
CA PRO A 147 -10.81 -15.58 26.32
C PRO A 147 -9.37 -15.61 25.79
N ARG A 148 -8.76 -16.78 25.62
CA ARG A 148 -7.41 -16.93 25.05
C ARG A 148 -7.32 -16.40 23.61
N LEU A 149 -8.43 -16.26 22.90
CA LEU A 149 -8.46 -15.65 21.57
C LEU A 149 -7.99 -14.19 21.57
N TRP A 150 -7.99 -13.50 22.73
CA TRP A 150 -7.39 -12.18 22.83
C TRP A 150 -5.90 -12.17 22.46
N LEU A 151 -5.14 -13.24 22.78
CA LEU A 151 -3.73 -13.36 22.39
C LEU A 151 -3.60 -13.43 20.85
N LEU A 152 -4.50 -14.16 20.20
CA LEU A 152 -4.53 -14.22 18.74
C LEU A 152 -4.98 -12.87 18.12
N ALA A 153 -5.93 -12.17 18.75
CA ALA A 153 -6.32 -10.82 18.33
C ALA A 153 -5.13 -9.85 18.45
N GLY A 154 -4.36 -9.93 19.54
CA GLY A 154 -3.13 -9.17 19.72
C GLY A 154 -2.07 -9.48 18.66
N LEU A 155 -1.84 -10.77 18.39
CA LEU A 155 -0.90 -11.19 17.34
C LEU A 155 -1.30 -10.64 15.97
N THR A 156 -2.56 -10.82 15.56
CA THR A 156 -3.02 -10.32 14.26
C THR A 156 -3.03 -8.80 14.17
N ALA A 157 -3.35 -8.08 15.25
CA ALA A 157 -3.25 -6.62 15.31
C ALA A 157 -1.79 -6.14 15.22
N GLY A 158 -0.86 -6.80 15.90
CA GLY A 158 0.57 -6.51 15.81
C GLY A 158 1.12 -6.74 14.41
N LEU A 159 0.72 -7.85 13.75
CA LEU A 159 1.06 -8.13 12.35
C LEU A 159 0.49 -7.08 11.41
N ALA A 160 -0.72 -6.56 11.68
CA ALA A 160 -1.28 -5.43 10.93
C ALA A 160 -0.43 -4.16 11.12
N CYS A 161 0.03 -3.85 12.33
CA CYS A 161 0.88 -2.68 12.63
C CYS A 161 2.24 -2.75 11.93
N ILE A 162 2.88 -3.93 11.87
CA ILE A 162 4.12 -4.12 11.11
C ILE A 162 3.89 -4.32 9.60
N SER A 163 2.64 -4.25 9.14
CA SER A 163 2.28 -4.16 7.74
C SER A 163 2.16 -2.70 7.29
N LYS A 164 1.40 -1.89 8.04
CA LYS A 164 1.17 -0.47 7.75
C LYS A 164 0.75 0.28 9.01
N TYR A 165 1.31 1.46 9.26
CA TYR A 165 1.02 2.24 10.47
C TYR A 165 -0.45 2.69 10.59
N SER A 166 -1.20 2.72 9.49
CA SER A 166 -2.65 2.94 9.56
C SER A 166 -3.39 1.90 10.40
N ALA A 167 -2.82 0.72 10.59
CA ALA A 167 -3.39 -0.31 11.47
C ALA A 167 -3.36 0.06 12.97
N LEU A 168 -2.58 1.06 13.37
CA LEU A 168 -2.62 1.60 14.74
C LEU A 168 -4.01 2.16 15.09
N PHE A 169 -4.79 2.62 14.12
CA PHE A 169 -6.18 3.05 14.32
C PHE A 169 -7.12 1.92 14.75
N LEU A 170 -6.71 0.66 14.61
CA LEU A 170 -7.48 -0.47 15.12
C LEU A 170 -7.63 -0.42 16.65
N ALA A 171 -6.59 -0.02 17.36
CA ALA A 171 -6.60 0.04 18.82
C ALA A 171 -7.69 0.99 19.38
N PRO A 172 -7.76 2.27 19.01
CA PRO A 172 -8.86 3.14 19.44
C PRO A 172 -10.22 2.65 18.93
N GLY A 173 -10.31 2.05 17.74
CA GLY A 173 -11.56 1.47 17.23
C GLY A 173 -12.07 0.29 18.06
N VAL A 174 -11.20 -0.64 18.41
CA VAL A 174 -11.54 -1.77 19.30
C VAL A 174 -11.87 -1.26 20.70
N PHE A 175 -11.18 -0.24 21.20
CA PHE A 175 -11.50 0.37 22.48
C PHE A 175 -12.91 1.00 22.50
N LEU A 176 -13.28 1.72 21.43
CA LEU A 176 -14.66 2.24 21.29
C LEU A 176 -15.69 1.10 21.29
N TRP A 177 -15.39 -0.02 20.61
CA TRP A 177 -16.27 -1.18 20.65
C TRP A 177 -16.38 -1.77 22.06
N LEU A 178 -15.28 -1.86 22.79
CA LEU A 178 -15.29 -2.32 24.19
C LEU A 178 -16.12 -1.41 25.11
N LEU A 179 -16.18 -0.12 24.83
CA LEU A 179 -17.01 0.84 25.56
C LEU A 179 -18.50 0.80 25.18
N SER A 180 -18.86 0.22 24.03
CA SER A 180 -20.20 0.35 23.44
C SER A 180 -21.33 -0.31 24.24
N THR A 181 -21.06 -1.39 24.96
CA THR A 181 -22.06 -2.12 25.74
C THR A 181 -21.55 -2.46 27.15
N ALA A 182 -22.47 -2.70 28.09
CA ALA A 182 -22.09 -3.11 29.45
C ALA A 182 -21.36 -4.44 29.46
N GLU A 183 -21.72 -5.39 28.59
CA GLU A 183 -21.05 -6.67 28.43
C GLU A 183 -19.61 -6.48 27.96
N ASN A 184 -19.41 -5.68 26.90
CA ASN A 184 -18.07 -5.41 26.38
C ASN A 184 -17.21 -4.66 27.41
N ARG A 185 -17.75 -3.70 28.16
CA ARG A 185 -17.03 -2.99 29.23
C ARG A 185 -16.52 -3.94 30.33
N ARG A 186 -17.29 -4.99 30.69
CA ARG A 186 -16.84 -5.99 31.66
C ARG A 186 -15.57 -6.73 31.20
N ARG A 187 -15.33 -6.85 29.89
CA ARG A 187 -14.12 -7.46 29.33
C ARG A 187 -12.87 -6.63 29.68
N LEU A 188 -12.98 -5.30 29.77
CA LEU A 188 -11.87 -4.42 30.19
C LEU A 188 -11.41 -4.66 31.62
N ALA A 189 -12.26 -5.21 32.48
CA ALA A 189 -11.91 -5.61 33.85
C ALA A 189 -11.15 -6.95 33.93
N THR A 190 -10.97 -7.64 32.81
CA THR A 190 -10.20 -8.88 32.70
C THR A 190 -8.80 -8.63 32.14
N PRO A 191 -7.81 -9.49 32.40
CA PRO A 191 -6.46 -9.30 31.84
C PRO A 191 -6.38 -9.51 30.34
N TRP A 192 -7.35 -10.11 29.69
CA TRP A 192 -7.27 -10.60 28.34
C TRP A 192 -7.13 -9.51 27.27
N PRO A 193 -7.93 -8.42 27.26
CA PRO A 193 -7.71 -7.33 26.30
C PRO A 193 -6.34 -6.68 26.45
N TRP A 194 -5.84 -6.58 27.69
CA TRP A 194 -4.53 -6.00 27.99
C TRP A 194 -3.39 -6.94 27.56
N SER A 195 -3.59 -8.25 27.68
CA SER A 195 -2.65 -9.24 27.11
C SER A 195 -2.59 -9.11 25.58
N ALA A 196 -3.72 -8.83 24.90
CA ALA A 196 -3.71 -8.56 23.46
C ALA A 196 -2.90 -7.31 23.12
N VAL A 197 -3.04 -6.23 23.89
CA VAL A 197 -2.20 -5.02 23.72
C VAL A 197 -0.72 -5.35 23.92
N GLY A 198 -0.38 -6.16 24.94
CA GLY A 198 1.00 -6.61 25.19
C GLY A 198 1.57 -7.41 24.01
N VAL A 199 0.81 -8.39 23.48
CA VAL A 199 1.25 -9.19 22.32
C VAL A 199 1.40 -8.32 21.08
N ALA A 200 0.43 -7.43 20.79
CA ALA A 200 0.55 -6.51 19.65
C ALA A 200 1.75 -5.58 19.80
N GLY A 201 1.98 -5.08 21.01
CA GLY A 201 3.15 -4.26 21.35
C GLY A 201 4.48 -4.98 21.15
N LEU A 202 4.58 -6.25 21.56
CA LEU A 202 5.79 -7.07 21.35
C LEU A 202 6.08 -7.28 19.86
N VAL A 203 5.06 -7.56 19.06
CA VAL A 203 5.23 -7.68 17.60
C VAL A 203 5.67 -6.35 17.00
N PHE A 204 5.02 -5.24 17.37
CA PHE A 204 5.35 -3.92 16.85
C PHE A 204 6.70 -3.40 17.33
N ALA A 205 7.15 -3.82 18.53
CA ALA A 205 8.45 -3.45 19.11
C ALA A 205 9.64 -3.82 18.21
N THR A 206 9.53 -4.85 17.38
CA THR A 206 10.57 -5.21 16.40
C THR A 206 10.83 -4.07 15.40
N ASN A 207 9.75 -3.45 14.92
CA ASN A 207 9.85 -2.30 14.01
C ASN A 207 10.27 -1.02 14.74
N LEU A 208 9.83 -0.81 15.98
CA LEU A 208 10.30 0.31 16.81
C LEU A 208 11.80 0.22 17.07
N ALA A 209 12.31 -0.96 17.40
CA ALA A 209 13.73 -1.19 17.64
C ALA A 209 14.55 -0.92 16.37
N TRP A 210 14.07 -1.35 15.21
CA TRP A 210 14.71 -1.02 13.93
C TRP A 210 14.75 0.50 13.70
N ASN A 211 13.63 1.20 13.87
CA ASN A 211 13.58 2.65 13.71
C ASN A 211 14.51 3.39 14.67
N ALA A 212 14.58 2.94 15.94
CA ALA A 212 15.46 3.54 16.94
C ALA A 212 16.95 3.47 16.54
N THR A 213 17.36 2.39 15.87
CA THR A 213 18.73 2.20 15.37
C THR A 213 19.00 2.85 14.01
N HIS A 214 17.95 3.27 13.29
CA HIS A 214 18.03 3.90 11.96
C HIS A 214 17.52 5.35 11.95
N GLY A 215 17.67 6.09 13.06
CA GLY A 215 17.36 7.51 13.11
C GLY A 215 15.88 7.86 12.93
N TRP A 216 14.97 6.93 13.23
CA TRP A 216 13.51 7.10 13.09
C TRP A 216 13.04 7.42 11.67
N LEU A 217 13.78 7.01 10.65
CA LEU A 217 13.57 7.33 9.24
C LEU A 217 12.13 7.08 8.77
N THR A 218 11.55 5.90 9.09
CA THR A 218 10.18 5.60 8.66
C THR A 218 9.16 6.51 9.34
N PHE A 219 9.36 6.79 10.63
CA PHE A 219 8.47 7.67 11.38
C PHE A 219 8.55 9.10 10.87
N GLU A 220 9.75 9.65 10.65
CA GLU A 220 9.93 10.97 10.05
C GLU A 220 9.25 11.06 8.69
N LYS A 221 9.41 10.04 7.83
CA LYS A 221 8.79 9.99 6.51
C LYS A 221 7.26 9.92 6.57
N GLN A 222 6.70 9.11 7.48
CA GLN A 222 5.26 8.91 7.56
C GLN A 222 4.55 10.03 8.32
N PHE A 223 5.11 10.48 9.44
CA PHE A 223 4.50 11.52 10.26
C PHE A 223 4.79 12.94 9.74
N GLY A 224 5.90 13.18 9.04
CA GLY A 224 6.12 14.43 8.32
C GLY A 224 5.09 14.73 7.22
N ARG A 225 4.34 13.69 6.77
CA ARG A 225 3.18 13.86 5.88
C ARG A 225 1.92 14.33 6.61
N VAL A 226 1.90 14.31 7.93
CA VAL A 226 0.73 14.67 8.77
C VAL A 226 0.78 16.14 9.17
N GLU A 227 1.91 16.83 8.94
CA GLU A 227 1.99 18.27 9.19
C GLU A 227 0.91 19.01 8.40
N PRO A 228 0.07 19.84 9.07
CA PRO A 228 -1.03 20.52 8.42
C PRO A 228 -0.51 21.45 7.32
N SER A 229 -0.78 21.12 6.09
CA SER A 229 -0.64 22.04 4.98
C SER A 229 -1.81 23.04 5.00
N GLN A 230 -1.89 23.92 4.00
CA GLN A 230 -2.99 24.88 3.91
C GLN A 230 -4.36 24.17 3.89
N PHE A 231 -5.36 24.73 4.59
CA PHE A 231 -6.73 24.25 4.57
C PHE A 231 -7.30 24.30 3.14
N ARG A 232 -7.65 23.15 2.59
CA ARG A 232 -8.14 22.97 1.22
C ARG A 232 -9.31 21.99 1.18
N PRO A 233 -10.51 22.41 1.52
CA PRO A 233 -11.68 21.53 1.62
C PRO A 233 -12.07 20.85 0.31
N GLY A 234 -11.57 21.34 -0.85
CA GLY A 234 -11.73 20.68 -2.15
C GLY A 234 -11.18 19.24 -2.18
N TYR A 235 -10.12 18.95 -1.42
CA TYR A 235 -9.59 17.59 -1.33
C TYR A 235 -10.55 16.62 -0.63
N LEU A 236 -11.39 17.09 0.30
CA LEU A 236 -12.44 16.26 0.88
C LEU A 236 -13.46 15.84 -0.19
N GLY A 237 -13.87 16.75 -1.07
CA GLY A 237 -14.75 16.43 -2.20
C GLY A 237 -14.13 15.43 -3.15
N GLU A 238 -12.84 15.62 -3.50
CA GLU A 238 -12.05 14.67 -4.31
C GLU A 238 -11.98 13.29 -3.64
N PHE A 239 -11.70 13.25 -2.34
CA PHE A 239 -11.64 12.02 -1.56
C PHE A 239 -12.98 11.28 -1.55
N LEU A 240 -14.06 11.95 -1.17
CA LEU A 240 -15.40 11.32 -1.08
C LEU A 240 -15.86 10.80 -2.45
N THR A 241 -15.66 11.57 -3.53
CA THR A 241 -16.01 11.15 -4.88
C THR A 241 -15.19 9.94 -5.32
N THR A 242 -13.88 9.96 -5.05
CA THR A 242 -12.98 8.83 -5.35
C THR A 242 -13.41 7.58 -4.59
N GLN A 243 -13.70 7.69 -3.29
CA GLN A 243 -14.15 6.54 -2.50
C GLN A 243 -15.50 6.02 -2.97
N PHE A 244 -16.43 6.89 -3.35
CA PHE A 244 -17.72 6.49 -3.89
C PHE A 244 -17.58 5.61 -5.15
N VAL A 245 -16.66 5.98 -6.06
CA VAL A 245 -16.36 5.19 -7.27
C VAL A 245 -15.65 3.88 -6.92
N LEU A 246 -14.64 3.92 -6.03
CA LEU A 246 -13.83 2.75 -5.69
C LEU A 246 -14.56 1.72 -4.84
N LEU A 247 -15.51 2.15 -4.01
CA LEU A 247 -16.44 1.27 -3.29
C LEU A 247 -17.47 0.63 -4.22
N ASN A 248 -17.52 0.99 -5.48
CA ASN A 248 -18.62 0.75 -6.42
C ASN A 248 -19.87 1.55 -6.01
N PRO A 249 -20.36 2.51 -6.82
CA PRO A 249 -21.41 3.44 -6.42
C PRO A 249 -22.68 2.76 -5.85
N LEU A 250 -23.06 1.62 -6.40
CA LEU A 250 -24.24 0.87 -5.97
C LEU A 250 -24.00 0.16 -4.63
N ILE A 251 -22.81 -0.37 -4.41
CA ILE A 251 -22.42 -0.94 -3.12
C ILE A 251 -22.26 0.17 -2.07
N ALA A 252 -21.70 1.32 -2.44
CA ALA A 252 -21.55 2.48 -1.55
C ALA A 252 -22.90 2.98 -1.04
N VAL A 253 -23.93 3.06 -1.90
CA VAL A 253 -25.30 3.41 -1.49
C VAL A 253 -25.84 2.40 -0.47
N LEU A 254 -25.68 1.10 -0.71
CA LEU A 254 -26.14 0.06 0.22
C LEU A 254 -25.35 0.09 1.54
N ALA A 255 -24.05 0.32 1.48
CA ALA A 255 -23.20 0.48 2.66
C ALA A 255 -23.66 1.70 3.49
N GLY A 256 -23.91 2.83 2.83
CA GLY A 256 -24.45 4.02 3.47
C GLY A 256 -25.78 3.77 4.19
N VAL A 257 -26.70 3.05 3.53
CA VAL A 257 -27.97 2.62 4.15
C VAL A 257 -27.72 1.71 5.37
N GLY A 258 -26.78 0.77 5.27
CA GLY A 258 -26.45 -0.13 6.39
C GLY A 258 -25.79 0.61 7.56
N VAL A 259 -24.83 1.51 7.27
CA VAL A 259 -24.18 2.36 8.28
C VAL A 259 -25.22 3.24 8.98
N TRP A 260 -26.06 3.94 8.21
CA TRP A 260 -27.12 4.79 8.76
C TRP A 260 -28.10 4.03 9.66
N ALA A 261 -28.55 2.85 9.21
CA ALA A 261 -29.40 1.99 10.01
C ALA A 261 -28.70 1.51 11.30
N GLY A 262 -27.42 1.14 11.20
CA GLY A 262 -26.60 0.76 12.36
C GLY A 262 -26.44 1.89 13.37
N MET A 263 -26.19 3.12 12.92
CA MET A 263 -26.10 4.29 13.80
C MET A 263 -27.40 4.53 14.59
N ARG A 264 -28.56 4.36 13.93
CA ARG A 264 -29.89 4.55 14.57
C ARG A 264 -30.30 3.42 15.51
N SER A 265 -29.72 2.22 15.33
CA SER A 265 -30.10 1.01 16.07
C SER A 265 -28.98 0.46 16.96
N ARG A 266 -28.04 1.31 17.36
CA ARG A 266 -26.89 0.94 18.21
C ARG A 266 -26.07 -0.24 17.66
N GLY A 267 -25.84 -0.25 16.35
CA GLY A 267 -25.07 -1.25 15.65
C GLY A 267 -25.90 -2.36 15.00
N ARG A 268 -27.15 -2.56 15.36
CA ARG A 268 -27.96 -3.67 14.83
C ARG A 268 -28.67 -3.31 13.53
N VAL A 269 -28.48 -4.13 12.50
CA VAL A 269 -29.17 -4.00 11.20
C VAL A 269 -29.72 -5.37 10.81
N GLY A 270 -31.05 -5.52 10.88
CA GLY A 270 -31.66 -6.83 10.77
C GLY A 270 -31.16 -7.76 11.89
N ARG A 271 -30.52 -8.86 11.51
CA ARG A 271 -29.92 -9.82 12.46
C ARG A 271 -28.45 -9.54 12.78
N LEU A 272 -27.76 -8.67 11.98
CA LEU A 272 -26.33 -8.41 12.14
C LEU A 272 -26.09 -7.34 13.20
N ASP A 273 -25.06 -7.60 14.03
CA ASP A 273 -24.46 -6.59 14.89
C ASP A 273 -23.22 -6.03 14.20
N LEU A 274 -23.36 -4.83 13.65
CA LEU A 274 -22.29 -4.10 12.96
C LEU A 274 -21.45 -3.23 13.91
N SER A 275 -21.69 -3.26 15.22
CA SER A 275 -20.99 -2.40 16.18
C SER A 275 -19.47 -2.58 16.12
N LEU A 276 -18.99 -3.83 16.10
CA LEU A 276 -17.55 -4.13 16.02
C LEU A 276 -16.92 -3.59 14.74
N PRO A 277 -17.34 -3.98 13.52
CA PRO A 277 -16.64 -3.51 12.31
C PRO A 277 -16.76 -2.01 12.08
N LEU A 278 -17.89 -1.37 12.42
CA LEU A 278 -18.09 0.07 12.22
C LEU A 278 -17.29 0.90 13.24
N LEU A 279 -17.26 0.51 14.52
CA LEU A 279 -16.49 1.22 15.54
C LEU A 279 -14.99 1.01 15.33
N ALA A 280 -14.57 -0.17 14.89
CA ALA A 280 -13.18 -0.41 14.53
C ALA A 280 -12.70 0.46 13.34
N ALA A 281 -13.57 0.71 12.36
CA ALA A 281 -13.27 1.55 11.20
C ALA A 281 -13.33 3.05 11.51
N LEU A 282 -14.12 3.48 12.49
CA LEU A 282 -14.47 4.88 12.73
C LEU A 282 -13.26 5.80 12.94
N PRO A 283 -12.26 5.49 13.81
CA PRO A 283 -11.12 6.38 14.02
C PRO A 283 -10.31 6.61 12.75
N PHE A 284 -10.13 5.57 11.94
CA PHE A 284 -9.39 5.70 10.68
C PHE A 284 -10.18 6.51 9.65
N CYS A 285 -11.48 6.30 9.52
CA CYS A 285 -12.33 7.09 8.64
C CYS A 285 -12.32 8.58 9.04
N LEU A 286 -12.39 8.88 10.34
CA LEU A 286 -12.30 10.26 10.85
C LEU A 286 -10.94 10.89 10.55
N TYR A 287 -9.86 10.16 10.79
CA TYR A 287 -8.51 10.63 10.43
C TYR A 287 -8.42 10.98 8.94
N LEU A 288 -8.89 10.09 8.05
CA LEU A 288 -8.83 10.34 6.60
C LEU A 288 -9.69 11.53 6.17
N ALA A 289 -10.86 11.72 6.79
CA ALA A 289 -11.70 12.87 6.53
C ALA A 289 -11.03 14.18 6.98
N ILE A 290 -10.40 14.20 8.16
CA ILE A 290 -9.66 15.37 8.67
C ILE A 290 -8.41 15.62 7.80
N HIS A 291 -7.64 14.59 7.49
CA HIS A 291 -6.46 14.69 6.65
C HIS A 291 -6.80 15.27 5.26
N SER A 292 -7.93 14.83 4.69
CA SER A 292 -8.39 15.31 3.38
C SER A 292 -8.83 16.79 3.35
N LEU A 293 -8.94 17.45 4.50
CA LEU A 293 -9.14 18.90 4.54
C LEU A 293 -7.84 19.69 4.29
N HIS A 294 -6.68 19.02 4.35
CA HIS A 294 -5.37 19.67 4.27
C HIS A 294 -4.51 19.10 3.15
N ASP A 295 -4.56 17.78 2.89
CA ASP A 295 -3.78 17.13 1.86
C ASP A 295 -4.59 16.02 1.16
N ARG A 296 -4.10 15.55 0.00
CA ARG A 296 -4.74 14.49 -0.77
C ARG A 296 -4.56 13.13 -0.10
N VAL A 297 -5.67 12.45 0.13
CA VAL A 297 -5.70 11.05 0.52
C VAL A 297 -5.50 10.18 -0.71
N GLN A 298 -4.56 9.25 -0.67
CA GLN A 298 -4.41 8.31 -1.78
C GLN A 298 -5.61 7.35 -1.84
N ALA A 299 -6.02 7.04 -3.07
CA ALA A 299 -7.26 6.33 -3.37
C ALA A 299 -7.42 4.99 -2.64
N HIS A 300 -6.32 4.25 -2.42
CA HIS A 300 -6.31 2.91 -1.81
C HIS A 300 -6.21 2.92 -0.27
N TRP A 301 -5.87 4.03 0.37
CA TRP A 301 -5.66 4.06 1.83
C TRP A 301 -6.85 3.52 2.64
N PRO A 302 -8.13 3.82 2.30
CA PRO A 302 -9.26 3.30 3.06
C PRO A 302 -9.55 1.81 2.87
N ALA A 303 -8.86 1.11 1.97
CA ALA A 303 -9.16 -0.30 1.65
C ALA A 303 -9.18 -1.23 2.86
N THR A 304 -8.38 -0.93 3.90
CA THR A 304 -8.31 -1.68 5.15
C THR A 304 -9.67 -1.81 5.84
N VAL A 305 -10.54 -0.80 5.73
CA VAL A 305 -11.87 -0.78 6.37
C VAL A 305 -13.01 -1.19 5.43
N PHE A 306 -12.75 -1.54 4.19
CA PHE A 306 -13.80 -1.87 3.20
C PHE A 306 -14.62 -3.10 3.56
N ALA A 307 -14.08 -4.05 4.33
CA ALA A 307 -14.84 -5.16 4.87
C ALA A 307 -16.02 -4.70 5.74
N ALA A 308 -15.87 -3.63 6.53
CA ALA A 308 -16.96 -3.06 7.31
C ALA A 308 -18.10 -2.52 6.44
N PHE A 309 -17.78 -1.86 5.32
CA PHE A 309 -18.78 -1.37 4.36
C PHE A 309 -19.45 -2.50 3.59
N ALA A 310 -18.73 -3.57 3.26
CA ALA A 310 -19.32 -4.76 2.66
C ALA A 310 -20.31 -5.45 3.58
N LEU A 311 -19.98 -5.57 4.87
CA LEU A 311 -20.88 -6.08 5.91
C LEU A 311 -22.12 -5.19 6.06
N ALA A 312 -21.96 -3.87 6.06
CA ALA A 312 -23.06 -2.92 6.12
C ALA A 312 -23.99 -3.02 4.92
N ALA A 313 -23.44 -3.16 3.70
CA ALA A 313 -24.22 -3.37 2.48
C ALA A 313 -25.01 -4.69 2.53
N ALA A 314 -24.36 -5.79 2.96
CA ALA A 314 -25.03 -7.09 3.12
C ALA A 314 -26.15 -7.03 4.17
N ALA A 315 -25.92 -6.36 5.32
CA ALA A 315 -26.91 -6.16 6.36
C ALA A 315 -28.11 -5.34 5.86
N ALA A 316 -27.87 -4.30 5.07
CA ALA A 316 -28.94 -3.49 4.47
C ALA A 316 -29.86 -4.33 3.57
N VAL A 317 -29.28 -5.26 2.78
CA VAL A 317 -30.05 -6.18 1.93
C VAL A 317 -30.78 -7.24 2.76
N GLU A 318 -30.11 -7.81 3.76
CA GLU A 318 -30.69 -8.82 4.68
C GLU A 318 -31.90 -8.26 5.43
N ALA A 319 -31.81 -7.03 5.92
CA ALA A 319 -32.90 -6.37 6.66
C ALA A 319 -34.15 -6.14 5.79
N ARG A 320 -34.00 -6.02 4.48
CA ARG A 320 -35.11 -5.89 3.51
C ARG A 320 -34.82 -6.69 2.25
N PRO A 321 -35.07 -8.01 2.25
CA PRO A 321 -34.71 -8.92 1.16
C PRO A 321 -35.60 -8.78 -0.09
N ARG A 322 -36.61 -7.90 -0.04
CA ARG A 322 -37.50 -7.56 -1.16
C ARG A 322 -37.39 -6.07 -1.46
N GLY A 323 -37.79 -5.67 -2.67
CA GLY A 323 -37.77 -4.28 -3.12
C GLY A 323 -36.48 -3.89 -3.85
N TRP A 324 -36.02 -2.64 -3.70
CA TRP A 324 -34.93 -2.07 -4.50
C TRP A 324 -33.51 -2.53 -4.07
N ARG A 325 -33.29 -2.82 -2.77
CA ARG A 325 -31.96 -3.15 -2.25
C ARG A 325 -31.30 -4.36 -2.90
N PRO A 326 -31.97 -5.54 -3.02
CA PRO A 326 -31.36 -6.67 -3.73
C PRO A 326 -31.15 -6.42 -5.23
N ARG A 327 -31.97 -5.56 -5.87
CA ARG A 327 -31.76 -5.16 -7.28
C ARG A 327 -30.51 -4.27 -7.42
N VAL A 328 -30.33 -3.31 -6.53
CA VAL A 328 -29.15 -2.46 -6.48
C VAL A 328 -27.89 -3.28 -6.19
N LEU A 329 -27.95 -4.25 -5.27
CA LEU A 329 -26.84 -5.18 -5.06
C LEU A 329 -26.53 -5.96 -6.35
N GLY A 330 -27.53 -6.53 -7.00
CA GLY A 330 -27.33 -7.25 -8.28
C GLY A 330 -26.66 -6.39 -9.34
N GLY A 331 -27.14 -5.15 -9.54
CA GLY A 331 -26.49 -4.18 -10.42
C GLY A 331 -25.04 -3.86 -10.01
N GLY A 332 -24.80 -3.68 -8.70
CA GLY A 332 -23.46 -3.47 -8.16
C GLY A 332 -22.50 -4.65 -8.41
N LEU A 333 -22.99 -5.88 -8.28
CA LEU A 333 -22.19 -7.08 -8.58
C LEU A 333 -21.83 -7.17 -10.07
N ILE A 334 -22.78 -6.86 -10.95
CA ILE A 334 -22.53 -6.83 -12.41
C ILE A 334 -21.53 -5.73 -12.74
N LEU A 335 -21.71 -4.51 -12.22
CA LEU A 335 -20.80 -3.39 -12.43
C LEU A 335 -19.40 -3.70 -11.91
N GLY A 336 -19.27 -4.25 -10.69
CA GLY A 336 -18.01 -4.62 -10.08
C GLY A 336 -17.28 -5.73 -10.86
N ALA A 337 -18.01 -6.77 -11.28
CA ALA A 337 -17.45 -7.85 -12.08
C ALA A 337 -16.99 -7.35 -13.46
N ALA A 338 -17.79 -6.51 -14.14
CA ALA A 338 -17.42 -5.92 -15.41
C ALA A 338 -16.21 -4.99 -15.30
N ALA A 339 -16.16 -4.13 -14.27
CA ALA A 339 -15.04 -3.24 -14.02
C ALA A 339 -13.75 -4.02 -13.70
N MET A 340 -13.83 -5.03 -12.83
CA MET A 340 -12.69 -5.91 -12.51
C MET A 340 -12.20 -6.65 -13.76
N ALA A 341 -13.10 -7.31 -14.49
CA ALA A 341 -12.74 -8.05 -15.70
C ALA A 341 -12.14 -7.10 -16.77
N GLY A 342 -12.75 -5.92 -16.97
CA GLY A 342 -12.26 -4.92 -17.91
C GLY A 342 -10.86 -4.41 -17.56
N VAL A 343 -10.60 -4.05 -16.30
CA VAL A 343 -9.30 -3.56 -15.84
C VAL A 343 -8.23 -4.65 -15.95
N LEU A 344 -8.51 -5.86 -15.44
CA LEU A 344 -7.54 -6.96 -15.44
C LEU A 344 -7.25 -7.48 -16.85
N ALA A 345 -8.28 -7.61 -17.69
CA ALA A 345 -8.10 -8.01 -19.09
C ALA A 345 -7.31 -6.95 -19.86
N TRP A 346 -7.67 -5.68 -19.74
CA TRP A 346 -6.98 -4.59 -20.41
C TRP A 346 -5.51 -4.48 -19.97
N ALA A 347 -5.22 -4.62 -18.67
CA ALA A 347 -3.86 -4.63 -18.15
C ALA A 347 -3.08 -5.89 -18.57
N GLY A 348 -3.71 -7.08 -18.47
CA GLY A 348 -3.07 -8.36 -18.79
C GLY A 348 -2.82 -8.56 -20.27
N LEU A 349 -3.73 -8.12 -21.12
CA LEU A 349 -3.59 -8.19 -22.58
C LEU A 349 -2.79 -7.02 -23.18
N GLN A 350 -2.25 -6.14 -22.33
CA GLN A 350 -1.52 -4.94 -22.76
C GLN A 350 -2.33 -4.11 -23.76
N GLY A 351 -3.64 -3.94 -23.51
CA GLY A 351 -4.56 -3.20 -24.37
C GLY A 351 -4.02 -1.83 -24.79
N PRO A 352 -4.47 -1.26 -25.91
CA PRO A 352 -3.92 -0.01 -26.43
C PRO A 352 -4.04 1.13 -25.41
N PRO A 353 -3.09 2.08 -25.38
CA PRO A 353 -3.20 3.25 -24.52
C PRO A 353 -4.48 4.05 -24.84
N ILE A 354 -5.25 4.39 -23.82
CA ILE A 354 -6.47 5.19 -23.99
C ILE A 354 -6.10 6.64 -24.30
N ASN A 355 -5.13 7.19 -23.57
CA ASN A 355 -4.60 8.53 -23.74
C ASN A 355 -3.18 8.59 -23.17
N SER A 356 -2.27 9.26 -23.85
CA SER A 356 -0.87 9.40 -23.44
C SER A 356 -0.65 10.13 -22.10
N ARG A 357 -1.69 10.75 -21.52
CA ARG A 357 -1.61 11.49 -20.25
C ARG A 357 -2.38 10.84 -19.10
N THR A 358 -3.43 10.09 -19.40
CA THR A 358 -4.40 9.61 -18.40
C THR A 358 -4.53 8.10 -18.32
N ASP A 359 -3.87 7.35 -19.20
CA ASP A 359 -3.87 5.89 -19.15
C ASP A 359 -3.19 5.41 -17.84
N PRO A 360 -3.92 4.75 -16.93
CA PRO A 360 -3.35 4.27 -15.66
C PRO A 360 -2.29 3.18 -15.83
N LEU A 361 -2.17 2.57 -17.01
CA LEU A 361 -1.12 1.58 -17.31
C LEU A 361 0.18 2.22 -17.80
N LEU A 362 0.24 3.52 -18.09
CA LEU A 362 1.48 4.17 -18.55
C LEU A 362 2.66 3.96 -17.59
N PRO A 363 2.51 3.98 -16.25
CA PRO A 363 3.60 3.73 -15.33
C PRO A 363 4.28 2.37 -15.50
N ILE A 364 3.55 1.34 -15.96
CA ILE A 364 4.05 -0.03 -16.08
C ILE A 364 4.51 -0.40 -17.50
N ARG A 365 4.29 0.47 -18.50
CA ARG A 365 4.57 0.15 -19.91
C ARG A 365 5.98 0.52 -20.34
N GLY A 366 6.53 -0.26 -21.28
CA GLY A 366 7.72 0.06 -22.06
C GLY A 366 9.05 -0.04 -21.31
N TRP A 367 9.08 -0.50 -20.06
CA TRP A 367 10.29 -0.57 -19.26
C TRP A 367 11.36 -1.54 -19.80
N PRO A 368 11.04 -2.76 -20.27
CA PRO A 368 12.08 -3.68 -20.78
C PRO A 368 12.82 -3.15 -22.01
N GLN A 369 12.11 -2.54 -22.97
CA GLN A 369 12.74 -1.92 -24.13
C GLN A 369 13.57 -0.71 -23.70
N PHE A 370 12.99 0.17 -22.90
CA PHE A 370 13.65 1.38 -22.41
C PHE A 370 14.93 1.06 -21.63
N ALA A 371 14.93 0.04 -20.79
CA ALA A 371 16.14 -0.40 -20.07
C ALA A 371 17.24 -0.86 -21.03
N GLY A 372 16.91 -1.60 -22.09
CA GLY A 372 17.88 -1.97 -23.12
C GLY A 372 18.49 -0.76 -23.84
N GLU A 373 17.68 0.26 -24.11
CA GLU A 373 18.17 1.51 -24.72
C GLU A 373 19.05 2.32 -23.75
N VAL A 374 18.73 2.32 -22.44
CA VAL A 374 19.57 2.92 -21.39
C VAL A 374 20.91 2.21 -21.29
N GLU A 375 20.93 0.87 -21.28
CA GLU A 375 22.18 0.10 -21.23
C GLU A 375 23.04 0.34 -22.48
N ALA A 376 22.42 0.35 -23.66
CA ALA A 376 23.13 0.68 -24.89
C ALA A 376 23.72 2.12 -24.86
N ALA A 377 23.00 3.08 -24.28
CA ALA A 377 23.52 4.44 -24.10
C ALA A 377 24.68 4.47 -23.09
N ARG A 378 24.56 3.74 -21.99
CA ARG A 378 25.65 3.59 -21.00
C ARG A 378 26.93 3.10 -21.63
N VAL A 379 26.84 2.01 -22.38
CA VAL A 379 28.01 1.41 -23.07
C VAL A 379 28.62 2.40 -24.08
N ARG A 380 27.80 3.03 -24.91
CA ARG A 380 28.28 4.03 -25.90
C ARG A 380 29.00 5.22 -25.27
N THR A 381 28.58 5.65 -24.09
CA THR A 381 29.19 6.80 -23.38
C THR A 381 30.35 6.42 -22.48
N GLY A 382 30.66 5.14 -22.34
CA GLY A 382 31.71 4.64 -21.45
C GLY A 382 31.38 4.87 -19.96
N ALA A 383 30.10 4.95 -19.62
CA ALA A 383 29.68 5.12 -18.24
C ALA A 383 29.73 3.78 -17.48
N GLU A 384 30.22 3.81 -16.24
CA GLU A 384 30.38 2.62 -15.40
C GLU A 384 29.21 2.40 -14.43
N TRP A 385 28.31 3.37 -14.30
CA TRP A 385 27.09 3.29 -13.49
C TRP A 385 25.94 4.07 -14.11
N VAL A 386 24.71 3.78 -13.68
CA VAL A 386 23.51 4.48 -14.11
C VAL A 386 22.84 5.15 -12.92
N GLY A 387 22.65 6.47 -12.98
CA GLY A 387 22.02 7.29 -11.95
C GLY A 387 20.61 7.71 -12.30
N VAL A 388 19.72 7.67 -11.32
CA VAL A 388 18.36 8.18 -11.42
C VAL A 388 17.96 8.98 -10.18
N ALA A 389 17.05 9.93 -10.35
CA ALA A 389 16.57 10.78 -9.26
C ALA A 389 15.25 10.28 -8.63
N HIS A 390 14.61 9.26 -9.18
CA HIS A 390 13.33 8.74 -8.70
C HIS A 390 13.40 7.24 -8.39
N TYR A 391 13.00 6.87 -7.17
CA TYR A 391 13.03 5.47 -6.71
C TYR A 391 12.28 4.50 -7.62
N GLY A 392 11.11 4.91 -8.16
CA GLY A 392 10.33 4.08 -9.07
C GLY A 392 11.03 3.81 -10.40
N ALA A 393 11.77 4.79 -10.94
CA ALA A 393 12.59 4.59 -12.15
C ALA A 393 13.73 3.61 -11.88
N LEU A 394 14.46 3.78 -10.76
CA LEU A 394 15.50 2.84 -10.34
C LEU A 394 14.94 1.42 -10.21
N SER A 395 13.84 1.27 -9.50
CA SER A 395 13.23 -0.03 -9.20
C SER A 395 12.75 -0.73 -10.48
N GLN A 396 12.15 0.01 -11.41
CA GLN A 396 11.73 -0.53 -12.69
C GLN A 396 12.92 -0.95 -13.57
N LEU A 397 13.98 -0.13 -13.64
CA LEU A 397 15.20 -0.51 -14.36
C LEU A 397 15.82 -1.78 -13.75
N ALA A 398 15.94 -1.84 -12.42
CA ALA A 398 16.44 -3.02 -11.72
C ALA A 398 15.56 -4.26 -11.97
N ALA A 399 14.24 -4.10 -11.97
CA ALA A 399 13.30 -5.20 -12.19
C ALA A 399 13.40 -5.82 -13.59
N THR A 400 13.93 -5.09 -14.58
CA THR A 400 14.12 -5.63 -15.93
C THR A 400 15.29 -6.60 -16.03
N GLY A 401 16.28 -6.50 -15.13
CA GLY A 401 17.54 -7.26 -15.19
C GLY A 401 18.40 -6.96 -16.42
N ARG A 402 18.18 -5.83 -17.12
CA ARG A 402 18.86 -5.48 -18.37
C ARG A 402 20.01 -4.49 -18.21
N ILE A 403 20.13 -3.87 -17.03
CA ILE A 403 21.23 -2.97 -16.70
C ILE A 403 22.30 -3.79 -15.99
N GLU A 404 23.48 -3.89 -16.60
CA GLU A 404 24.61 -4.68 -16.07
C GLU A 404 25.44 -3.87 -15.07
N ALA A 405 25.33 -2.55 -15.09
CA ALA A 405 26.08 -1.65 -14.24
C ALA A 405 25.32 -1.35 -12.93
N PRO A 406 26.02 -0.88 -11.87
CA PRO A 406 25.38 -0.42 -10.66
C PRO A 406 24.33 0.68 -10.92
N LEU A 407 23.14 0.51 -10.33
CA LEU A 407 22.09 1.51 -10.32
C LEU A 407 22.22 2.39 -9.07
N VAL A 408 22.26 3.70 -9.25
CA VAL A 408 22.47 4.67 -8.17
C VAL A 408 21.27 5.59 -8.05
N HIS A 409 20.62 5.60 -6.88
CA HIS A 409 19.63 6.61 -6.54
C HIS A 409 20.36 7.87 -6.05
N LEU A 410 20.22 8.98 -6.74
CA LEU A 410 20.95 10.21 -6.43
C LEU A 410 20.37 10.97 -5.24
N ILE A 411 19.11 10.72 -4.90
CA ILE A 411 18.36 11.38 -3.84
C ILE A 411 17.89 10.34 -2.83
N GLU A 412 17.63 10.71 -1.57
CA GLU A 412 17.07 9.82 -0.54
C GLU A 412 17.79 8.45 -0.50
N ARG A 413 19.11 8.47 -0.40
CA ARG A 413 19.90 7.23 -0.37
C ARG A 413 19.59 6.32 0.82
N GLU A 414 19.02 6.88 1.87
CA GLU A 414 18.52 6.19 3.05
C GLU A 414 17.42 5.14 2.71
N ARG A 415 16.81 5.25 1.51
CA ARG A 415 15.90 4.23 0.98
C ARG A 415 16.58 2.87 0.74
N TRP A 416 17.89 2.89 0.59
CA TRP A 416 18.70 1.76 0.15
C TRP A 416 19.82 1.47 1.16
N PRO A 417 19.48 1.03 2.39
CA PRO A 417 20.49 0.83 3.44
C PRO A 417 21.54 -0.21 3.06
N ASP A 418 21.17 -1.17 2.20
CA ASP A 418 22.05 -2.25 1.76
C ASP A 418 22.77 -1.95 0.43
N ALA A 419 22.51 -0.79 -0.18
CA ALA A 419 23.23 -0.39 -1.37
C ALA A 419 24.70 -0.14 -0.98
N GLY A 420 25.60 -0.90 -1.56
CA GLY A 420 27.04 -0.72 -1.43
C GLY A 420 27.50 0.68 -1.84
N PRO A 421 28.79 0.97 -1.70
CA PRO A 421 29.36 2.24 -2.13
C PRO A 421 29.06 2.47 -3.61
N ALA A 422 28.44 3.61 -3.92
CA ALA A 422 28.15 3.96 -5.30
C ALA A 422 29.46 4.44 -5.99
N PRO A 423 29.80 3.93 -7.18
CA PRO A 423 31.03 4.26 -7.89
C PRO A 423 30.94 5.62 -8.59
N VAL A 424 30.53 6.66 -7.87
CA VAL A 424 30.28 8.00 -8.42
C VAL A 424 31.56 8.77 -8.76
N ASP A 425 32.71 8.29 -8.32
CA ASP A 425 34.05 8.73 -8.71
C ASP A 425 34.39 8.41 -10.18
N LYS A 426 33.69 7.43 -10.76
CA LYS A 426 33.81 7.02 -12.15
C LYS A 426 32.78 7.71 -13.03
N PRO A 427 32.98 7.71 -14.39
CA PRO A 427 31.99 8.24 -15.30
C PRO A 427 30.62 7.57 -15.13
N GLY A 428 29.55 8.34 -15.04
CA GLY A 428 28.18 7.86 -14.90
C GLY A 428 27.25 8.33 -16.01
N LEU A 429 26.20 7.57 -16.27
CA LEU A 429 25.07 7.99 -17.08
C LEU A 429 23.89 8.32 -16.17
N VAL A 430 23.46 9.57 -16.12
CA VAL A 430 22.34 10.02 -15.31
C VAL A 430 21.14 10.33 -16.17
N LEU A 431 19.96 9.86 -15.75
CA LEU A 431 18.69 10.11 -16.44
C LEU A 431 17.52 10.21 -15.46
N ASP A 432 16.55 11.02 -15.80
CA ASP A 432 15.20 10.99 -15.21
C ASP A 432 14.25 11.72 -16.16
N LYS A 433 12.94 11.72 -15.83
CA LYS A 433 11.93 12.46 -16.62
C LYS A 433 12.33 13.94 -16.73
N SER A 434 12.21 14.52 -17.91
CA SER A 434 12.61 15.92 -18.18
C SER A 434 12.01 16.95 -17.22
N ARG A 435 10.87 16.66 -16.62
CA ARG A 435 10.24 17.49 -15.56
C ARG A 435 10.89 17.36 -14.18
N ARG A 436 11.76 16.37 -13.97
CA ARG A 436 12.38 16.05 -12.67
C ARG A 436 13.87 16.34 -12.63
N LEU A 437 14.54 16.35 -13.77
CA LEU A 437 15.98 16.50 -13.86
C LEU A 437 16.32 17.48 -14.98
N SER A 438 17.09 18.50 -14.65
CA SER A 438 17.63 19.47 -15.60
C SER A 438 19.17 19.44 -15.61
N LEU A 439 19.78 19.99 -16.65
CA LEU A 439 21.22 20.18 -16.74
C LEU A 439 21.76 21.00 -15.57
N ALA A 440 21.07 22.09 -15.20
CA ALA A 440 21.48 22.97 -14.11
C ALA A 440 21.50 22.25 -12.74
N ASP A 441 20.53 21.34 -12.53
CA ASP A 441 20.50 20.55 -11.30
C ASP A 441 21.71 19.63 -11.18
N LEU A 442 22.15 19.01 -12.28
CA LEU A 442 23.31 18.13 -12.29
C LEU A 442 24.63 18.90 -12.21
N GLN A 443 24.72 20.09 -12.80
CA GLN A 443 25.92 20.95 -12.69
C GLN A 443 26.22 21.39 -11.26
N ALA A 444 25.21 21.41 -10.38
CA ALA A 444 25.41 21.64 -8.95
C ALA A 444 26.02 20.41 -8.23
N CYS A 445 26.04 19.26 -8.86
CA CYS A 445 26.40 17.97 -8.27
C CYS A 445 27.66 17.36 -8.83
N PHE A 446 27.99 17.67 -10.08
CA PHE A 446 29.14 17.11 -10.79
C PHE A 446 29.94 18.23 -11.46
N ARG A 447 31.26 18.06 -11.50
CA ARG A 447 32.19 19.01 -12.13
C ARG A 447 32.03 19.06 -13.64
N SER A 448 31.75 17.91 -14.25
CA SER A 448 31.47 17.79 -15.69
C SER A 448 30.11 17.14 -15.91
N VAL A 449 29.26 17.79 -16.70
CA VAL A 449 27.94 17.29 -17.10
C VAL A 449 27.77 17.56 -18.60
N THR A 450 27.75 16.48 -19.38
CA THR A 450 27.63 16.54 -20.83
C THR A 450 26.29 15.91 -21.25
N PRO A 451 25.37 16.66 -21.89
CA PRO A 451 24.18 16.06 -22.50
C PRO A 451 24.60 15.09 -23.62
N VAL A 452 24.08 13.87 -23.59
CA VAL A 452 24.45 12.81 -24.55
C VAL A 452 23.25 12.28 -25.35
N GLY A 453 22.10 12.93 -25.18
CA GLY A 453 20.88 12.61 -25.94
C GLY A 453 19.63 12.58 -25.09
N GLU A 454 18.58 12.02 -25.64
CA GLU A 454 17.29 11.80 -24.99
C GLU A 454 16.75 10.43 -25.39
N LEU A 455 16.19 9.70 -24.43
CA LEU A 455 15.42 8.49 -24.69
C LEU A 455 13.94 8.74 -24.41
N VAL A 456 13.09 8.03 -25.12
CA VAL A 456 11.64 8.10 -24.97
C VAL A 456 11.14 6.73 -24.50
N ARG A 457 10.69 6.66 -23.26
CA ARG A 457 9.95 5.48 -22.83
C ARG A 457 8.56 5.48 -23.45
N GLY A 458 8.18 4.39 -24.08
CA GLY A 458 6.91 4.32 -24.78
C GLY A 458 6.54 2.90 -25.16
N VAL A 459 5.46 2.83 -25.90
CA VAL A 459 4.98 1.64 -26.62
C VAL A 459 4.73 2.06 -28.07
N PRO A 460 4.64 1.14 -29.04
CA PRO A 460 4.54 1.50 -30.46
C PRO A 460 3.49 2.55 -30.81
N THR A 461 2.41 2.62 -30.03
CA THR A 461 1.26 3.51 -30.24
C THR A 461 1.27 4.76 -29.36
N SER A 462 2.18 4.89 -28.39
CA SER A 462 2.19 6.02 -27.44
C SER A 462 3.55 6.26 -26.80
N ARG A 463 3.98 7.52 -26.84
CA ARG A 463 5.10 8.01 -26.03
C ARG A 463 4.62 8.24 -24.60
N VAL A 464 5.33 7.68 -23.61
CA VAL A 464 4.95 7.80 -22.21
C VAL A 464 5.66 8.98 -21.55
N ASP A 465 7.01 8.95 -21.55
CA ASP A 465 7.84 9.97 -20.92
C ASP A 465 9.14 10.16 -21.71
N ARG A 466 9.73 11.37 -21.60
CA ARG A 466 11.05 11.71 -22.14
C ARG A 466 12.07 11.74 -21.02
N TYR A 467 13.24 11.17 -21.30
CA TYR A 467 14.35 11.07 -20.36
C TYR A 467 15.61 11.65 -21.01
N PRO A 468 15.99 12.90 -20.72
CA PRO A 468 17.30 13.41 -21.10
C PRO A 468 18.39 12.59 -20.44
N LEU A 469 19.47 12.36 -21.19
CA LEU A 469 20.64 11.59 -20.76
C LEU A 469 21.82 12.54 -20.57
N PHE A 470 22.50 12.39 -19.44
CA PHE A 470 23.68 13.18 -19.10
C PHE A 470 24.83 12.26 -18.71
N ARG A 471 25.97 12.41 -19.36
CA ARG A 471 27.22 11.83 -18.90
C ARG A 471 27.81 12.73 -17.84
N VAL A 472 28.12 12.19 -16.66
CA VAL A 472 28.59 12.95 -15.51
C VAL A 472 29.93 12.44 -15.02
N GLU A 473 30.79 13.35 -14.54
CA GLU A 473 32.09 13.05 -13.95
C GLU A 473 32.44 14.03 -12.82
N GLY A 474 33.28 13.58 -11.90
CA GLY A 474 33.80 14.39 -10.81
C GLY A 474 32.69 14.88 -9.87
N PRO A 475 32.17 14.02 -9.00
CA PRO A 475 31.16 14.40 -8.03
C PRO A 475 31.69 15.51 -7.11
N VAL A 476 30.80 16.42 -6.67
CA VAL A 476 31.11 17.37 -5.63
C VAL A 476 31.23 16.66 -4.28
N GLU A 477 32.02 17.20 -3.37
CA GLU A 477 32.21 16.63 -2.03
C GLU A 477 30.88 16.48 -1.30
N GLY A 478 30.67 15.30 -0.72
CA GLY A 478 29.45 14.99 0.02
C GLY A 478 28.22 14.72 -0.83
N LEU A 479 28.36 14.53 -2.17
CA LEU A 479 27.26 14.25 -3.08
C LEU A 479 26.29 13.16 -2.56
N LEU A 480 26.83 12.03 -2.12
CA LEU A 480 26.02 10.91 -1.67
C LEU A 480 25.44 11.08 -0.26
N ALA A 481 26.03 11.93 0.56
CA ALA A 481 25.55 12.22 1.90
C ALA A 481 24.42 13.26 1.89
N ARG A 482 24.44 14.17 0.93
CA ARG A 482 23.44 15.26 0.80
C ARG A 482 22.34 14.94 -0.20
N GLY A 483 22.56 13.98 -1.08
CA GLY A 483 21.75 13.78 -2.26
C GLY A 483 22.08 14.77 -3.39
N CYS A 484 21.62 14.52 -4.59
CA CYS A 484 21.82 15.39 -5.73
C CYS A 484 20.60 15.46 -6.64
N PRO A 485 20.15 16.65 -6.92
CA PRO A 485 20.37 17.89 -6.18
C PRO A 485 19.56 17.89 -4.88
N ASP A 486 19.95 18.68 -3.93
CA ASP A 486 19.13 18.94 -2.75
C ASP A 486 17.71 19.24 -3.21
N GLU A 487 16.80 18.27 -3.04
CA GLU A 487 15.38 18.42 -3.32
C GLU A 487 14.99 18.99 -4.69
N LEU A 488 15.06 18.17 -5.71
CA LEU A 488 14.46 18.45 -7.00
C LEU A 488 13.03 18.99 -6.85
N GLY A 489 12.92 20.30 -6.83
CA GLY A 489 11.70 21.05 -7.15
C GLY A 489 10.51 20.98 -6.21
N LYS A 490 10.47 20.11 -5.20
CA LYS A 490 9.32 20.02 -4.28
C LYS A 490 9.48 20.79 -2.97
N ASN A 491 10.69 21.06 -2.50
CA ASN A 491 10.94 21.75 -1.22
C ASN A 491 11.46 23.18 -1.32
N ARG A 492 11.80 23.70 -2.49
CA ARG A 492 12.15 25.14 -2.60
C ARG A 492 11.07 26.08 -2.04
N ARG A 493 9.82 25.63 -1.94
CA ARG A 493 8.73 26.39 -1.30
C ARG A 493 8.60 26.17 0.20
N ARG A 494 9.19 25.10 0.77
CA ARG A 494 9.16 24.82 2.22
C ARG A 494 10.39 25.36 2.95
N GLN A 495 11.58 25.40 2.32
CA GLN A 495 12.82 25.88 2.93
C GLN A 495 12.95 27.40 3.00
N ALA A 496 12.16 28.17 2.25
CA ALA A 496 12.08 29.63 2.42
C ALA A 496 11.46 30.06 3.76
N ALA A 497 10.99 29.13 4.58
CA ALA A 497 10.26 29.42 5.82
C ALA A 497 10.87 28.79 7.10
N ALA A 498 11.97 28.05 7.05
CA ALA A 498 12.57 27.43 8.25
C ALA A 498 14.08 27.70 8.36
N PRO A 499 14.59 28.09 9.55
CA PRO A 499 16.04 28.25 9.77
C PRO A 499 16.73 26.86 9.68
N ILE A 500 17.88 26.84 9.00
CA ILE A 500 18.72 25.66 8.82
C ILE A 500 19.18 25.15 10.20
N PRO A 501 18.84 23.91 10.62
CA PRO A 501 19.45 23.34 11.81
C PRO A 501 20.94 23.02 11.53
N PRO A 502 21.82 23.15 12.53
CA PRO A 502 23.23 22.81 12.36
C PRO A 502 23.43 21.33 12.04
N PRO A 503 24.49 20.95 11.31
CA PRO A 503 24.75 19.58 10.94
C PRO A 503 24.84 18.69 12.17
N ARG A 504 23.97 17.68 12.29
CA ARG A 504 24.01 16.71 13.38
C ARG A 504 25.17 15.75 13.17
N GLY A 505 26.12 15.85 14.08
CA GLY A 505 26.95 14.80 14.61
C GLY A 505 27.83 14.02 13.64
N ALA A 506 29.08 14.49 13.47
CA ALA A 506 30.17 13.54 13.30
C ALA A 506 30.20 12.61 14.54
N TRP A 507 30.34 11.31 14.32
CA TRP A 507 30.59 10.32 15.36
C TRP A 507 31.78 10.75 16.21
N PRO A 508 31.74 10.68 17.55
CA PRO A 508 32.88 10.98 18.36
C PRO A 508 34.02 10.04 18.02
N ALA A 509 35.15 10.60 17.55
CA ALA A 509 36.39 9.87 17.40
C ALA A 509 36.72 9.19 18.74
N GLN A 510 36.96 7.89 18.68
CA GLN A 510 37.49 7.13 19.82
C GLN A 510 38.75 7.84 20.32
N ARG A 511 38.70 8.33 21.56
CA ARG A 511 39.91 8.77 22.28
C ARG A 511 40.77 7.55 22.53
N THR A 512 41.82 7.40 21.75
CA THR A 512 42.94 6.53 22.09
C THR A 512 43.59 7.10 23.36
N GLY A 513 43.44 6.38 24.46
CA GLY A 513 44.17 6.69 25.70
C GLY A 513 45.66 6.45 25.47
N GLY A 514 46.44 7.50 25.56
CA GLY A 514 47.87 7.43 25.77
C GLY A 514 48.14 7.64 27.25
N GLY A 515 48.75 6.61 27.85
CA GLY A 515 49.13 6.68 29.24
C GLY A 515 50.35 7.57 29.50
N SER A 516 50.44 8.05 30.65
CA SER A 516 51.65 8.18 31.49
C SER A 516 51.21 8.28 32.94
#